data_facfa4b2ee4528d12430b767fa837e9c
#
_entry.id   facfa4b2ee4528d12430b767fa837e9c
#
_cell.length_a   1.000
_cell.length_b   1.000
_cell.length_c   1.000
_cell.angle_alpha   90.00
_cell.angle_beta   90.00
_cell.angle_gamma   90.00
#
_symmetry.space_group_name_H-M   'P 1'
#
loop_
_entity.id
_entity.type
_entity.pdbx_description
1 polymer ?
#
loop_
_entity_poly.entity_id
_entity_poly.type
_entity_poly.pdbx_seq_one_letter_code
_entity_poly.pdbx_strand_id
1 'polypeptide(L)'
;MTVQLNLMVLENLQDPGNLGTILRAGEGAGITGLIMSRDTVDIYNPKVIRSTMGSVFRVPFFYTDDLEQTVLDLKARGIRVFAAHLAGKNNYEQEDYTGNTAFLIGNEGNGLTEKLSNMADTWVK
;
A
#
# COMPACT_ATOMS: atom_id res chain seq x y z
N MET A 1 15.00 19.86 -7.04
CA MET A 1 14.52 19.30 -5.75
C MET A 1 13.90 17.92 -6.01
N THR A 2 14.38 16.94 -5.33
CA THR A 2 13.90 15.56 -5.49
C THR A 2 12.76 15.31 -4.51
N VAL A 3 11.59 14.91 -5.01
CA VAL A 3 10.47 14.55 -4.14
C VAL A 3 10.64 13.10 -3.70
N GLN A 4 10.60 12.86 -2.41
CA GLN A 4 10.63 11.50 -1.89
C GLN A 4 9.29 10.82 -2.16
N LEU A 5 9.34 9.62 -2.73
CA LEU A 5 8.14 8.83 -2.99
C LEU A 5 7.87 7.89 -1.81
N ASN A 6 6.66 7.96 -1.29
CA ASN A 6 6.16 7.04 -0.27
C ASN A 6 4.89 6.43 -0.80
N LEU A 7 4.99 5.24 -1.36
CA LEU A 7 3.88 4.59 -2.03
C LEU A 7 3.25 3.55 -1.12
N MET A 8 1.93 3.43 -1.22
CA MET A 8 1.18 2.35 -0.59
C MET A 8 0.61 1.47 -1.71
N VAL A 9 0.80 0.16 -1.59
CA VAL A 9 0.39 -0.80 -2.61
C VAL A 9 -0.54 -1.82 -1.96
N LEU A 10 -1.80 -1.87 -2.40
CA LEU A 10 -2.84 -2.70 -1.81
C LEU A 10 -3.19 -3.85 -2.73
N GLU A 11 -3.17 -5.07 -2.17
CA GLU A 11 -3.53 -6.27 -2.91
C GLU A 11 -4.84 -6.85 -2.38
N ASN A 12 -5.86 -6.85 -3.20
CA ASN A 12 -7.15 -7.51 -2.93
C ASN A 12 -7.76 -7.10 -1.59
N LEU A 13 -7.78 -5.80 -1.32
CA LEU A 13 -8.46 -5.28 -0.14
C LEU A 13 -9.95 -5.17 -0.44
N GLN A 14 -10.78 -5.90 0.31
CA GLN A 14 -12.20 -6.06 -0.03
C GLN A 14 -13.14 -5.26 0.88
N ASP A 15 -12.74 -5.02 2.13
CA ASP A 15 -13.62 -4.34 3.08
C ASP A 15 -13.58 -2.82 2.89
N PRO A 16 -14.73 -2.19 2.56
CA PRO A 16 -14.76 -0.74 2.36
C PRO A 16 -14.33 0.08 3.58
N GLY A 17 -14.71 -0.38 4.79
CA GLY A 17 -14.33 0.31 6.01
C GLY A 17 -12.83 0.28 6.24
N ASN A 18 -12.20 -0.87 6.01
CA ASN A 18 -10.75 -1.01 6.13
C ASN A 18 -10.02 -0.16 5.10
N LEU A 19 -10.53 -0.11 3.86
CA LEU A 19 -9.91 0.74 2.85
C LEU A 19 -9.96 2.21 3.29
N GLY A 20 -11.13 2.68 3.75
CA GLY A 20 -11.26 4.05 4.22
C GLY A 20 -10.29 4.38 5.36
N THR A 21 -10.13 3.46 6.30
CA THR A 21 -9.20 3.61 7.42
C THR A 21 -7.75 3.70 6.93
N ILE A 22 -7.38 2.84 5.98
CA ILE A 22 -6.04 2.83 5.39
C ILE A 22 -5.78 4.13 4.64
N LEU A 23 -6.76 4.63 3.88
CA LEU A 23 -6.61 5.89 3.17
C LEU A 23 -6.32 7.06 4.11
N ARG A 24 -7.07 7.12 5.22
CA ARG A 24 -6.85 8.17 6.22
C ARG A 24 -5.48 8.05 6.87
N ALA A 25 -5.11 6.84 7.28
CA ALA A 25 -3.81 6.61 7.90
C ALA A 25 -2.67 6.93 6.96
N GLY A 26 -2.79 6.52 5.70
CA GLY A 26 -1.76 6.78 4.69
C GLY A 26 -1.60 8.26 4.40
N GLU A 27 -2.71 8.97 4.22
CA GLU A 27 -2.66 10.43 3.99
C GLU A 27 -2.03 11.15 5.17
N GLY A 28 -2.40 10.75 6.40
CA GLY A 28 -1.79 11.31 7.61
C GLY A 28 -0.30 11.00 7.74
N ALA A 29 0.13 9.85 7.22
CA ALA A 29 1.54 9.46 7.23
C ALA A 29 2.35 10.08 6.08
N GLY A 30 1.69 10.80 5.17
CA GLY A 30 2.37 11.50 4.08
C GLY A 30 2.67 10.66 2.86
N ILE A 31 1.84 9.64 2.55
CA ILE A 31 2.03 8.89 1.31
C ILE A 31 1.86 9.81 0.11
N THR A 32 2.61 9.54 -0.95
CA THR A 32 2.60 10.36 -2.16
C THR A 32 1.86 9.69 -3.32
N GLY A 33 1.52 8.42 -3.19
CA GLY A 33 0.77 7.69 -4.20
C GLY A 33 0.20 6.40 -3.66
N LEU A 34 -0.87 5.93 -4.29
CA LEU A 34 -1.57 4.71 -3.92
C LEU A 34 -1.76 3.86 -5.17
N ILE A 35 -1.37 2.60 -5.09
CA ILE A 35 -1.55 1.64 -6.18
C ILE A 35 -2.35 0.47 -5.63
N MET A 36 -3.39 0.06 -6.37
CA MET A 36 -4.29 -1.01 -5.92
C MET A 36 -4.46 -2.04 -7.02
N SER A 37 -4.55 -3.31 -6.64
CA SER A 37 -4.95 -4.34 -7.58
C SER A 37 -6.37 -4.10 -8.05
N ARG A 38 -6.69 -4.52 -9.28
CA ARG A 38 -8.00 -4.28 -9.89
C ARG A 38 -9.16 -4.86 -9.06
N ASP A 39 -8.91 -5.92 -8.31
CA ASP A 39 -9.92 -6.57 -7.48
C ASP A 39 -10.08 -5.93 -6.09
N THR A 40 -9.34 -4.86 -5.79
CA THR A 40 -9.55 -4.09 -4.57
C THR A 40 -10.87 -3.32 -4.68
N VAL A 41 -11.58 -3.16 -3.55
CA VAL A 41 -12.86 -2.45 -3.52
C VAL A 41 -12.73 -1.05 -4.11
N ASP A 42 -13.81 -0.59 -4.78
CA ASP A 42 -13.83 0.72 -5.43
C ASP A 42 -13.68 1.83 -4.38
N ILE A 43 -12.69 2.69 -4.60
CA ILE A 43 -12.43 3.84 -3.72
C ILE A 43 -13.63 4.80 -3.65
N TYR A 44 -14.50 4.80 -4.67
CA TYR A 44 -15.70 5.63 -4.69
C TYR A 44 -16.92 4.92 -4.10
N ASN A 45 -16.77 3.71 -3.56
CA ASN A 45 -17.86 3.04 -2.87
C ASN A 45 -18.33 3.93 -1.71
N PRO A 46 -19.66 4.14 -1.55
CA PRO A 46 -20.16 5.03 -0.49
C PRO A 46 -19.69 4.66 0.92
N LYS A 47 -19.47 3.38 1.19
CA LYS A 47 -18.95 2.94 2.49
C LYS A 47 -17.50 3.36 2.69
N VAL A 48 -16.69 3.39 1.63
CA VAL A 48 -15.32 3.90 1.70
C VAL A 48 -15.35 5.39 2.00
N ILE A 49 -16.18 6.13 1.27
CA ILE A 49 -16.32 7.58 1.45
C ILE A 49 -16.75 7.90 2.89
N ARG A 50 -17.71 7.16 3.44
CA ARG A 50 -18.15 7.35 4.83
C ARG A 50 -17.03 7.04 5.82
N SER A 51 -16.20 6.03 5.53
CA SER A 51 -15.09 5.65 6.42
C SER A 51 -13.99 6.69 6.47
N THR A 52 -13.90 7.56 5.48
CA THR A 52 -12.97 8.70 5.48
C THR A 52 -13.55 9.90 6.24
N MET A 53 -14.74 9.73 6.83
CA MET A 53 -15.46 10.78 7.57
C MET A 53 -15.73 12.03 6.71
N GLY A 54 -15.99 11.79 5.41
CA GLY A 54 -16.30 12.87 4.48
C GLY A 54 -15.08 13.62 3.94
N SER A 55 -13.89 13.23 4.37
CA SER A 55 -12.66 13.84 3.83
C SER A 55 -12.44 13.36 2.41
N VAL A 56 -12.01 14.28 1.54
CA VAL A 56 -11.63 13.93 0.18
C VAL A 56 -10.21 13.38 0.20
N PHE A 57 -10.04 12.18 -0.34
CA PHE A 57 -8.70 11.61 -0.48
C PHE A 57 -7.97 12.34 -1.60
N ARG A 58 -6.86 12.97 -1.27
CA ARG A 58 -6.14 13.87 -2.19
C ARG A 58 -4.90 13.27 -2.82
N VAL A 59 -4.54 12.06 -2.41
CA VAL A 59 -3.35 11.40 -2.93
C VAL A 59 -3.67 10.76 -4.28
N PRO A 60 -2.81 10.89 -5.30
CA PRO A 60 -3.02 10.19 -6.58
C PRO A 60 -3.13 8.69 -6.36
N PHE A 61 -4.05 8.05 -7.07
CA PHE A 61 -4.23 6.61 -6.95
C PHE A 61 -4.43 5.97 -8.34
N PHE A 62 -4.07 4.69 -8.41
CA PHE A 62 -4.17 3.92 -9.64
C PHE A 62 -4.63 2.51 -9.33
N TYR A 63 -5.47 1.94 -10.21
CA TYR A 63 -5.75 0.51 -10.23
C TYR A 63 -4.90 -0.14 -11.31
N THR A 64 -4.32 -1.30 -11.02
CA THR A 64 -3.51 -2.04 -11.98
C THR A 64 -4.04 -3.45 -12.16
N ASP A 65 -3.99 -3.95 -13.39
CA ASP A 65 -4.36 -5.32 -13.70
C ASP A 65 -3.26 -6.33 -13.37
N ASP A 66 -2.02 -5.86 -13.20
CA ASP A 66 -0.86 -6.70 -12.91
C ASP A 66 -0.02 -6.04 -11.82
N LEU A 67 -0.38 -6.33 -10.57
CA LEU A 67 0.29 -5.73 -9.43
C LEU A 67 1.75 -6.21 -9.31
N GLU A 68 2.00 -7.46 -9.68
CA GLU A 68 3.35 -8.01 -9.62
C GLU A 68 4.29 -7.28 -10.58
N GLN A 69 3.84 -7.04 -11.81
CA GLN A 69 4.64 -6.29 -12.77
C GLN A 69 4.87 -4.86 -12.29
N THR A 70 3.85 -4.25 -11.69
CA THR A 70 3.96 -2.92 -11.14
C THR A 70 5.05 -2.86 -10.06
N VAL A 71 5.07 -3.84 -9.16
CA VAL A 71 6.09 -3.90 -8.10
C VAL A 71 7.49 -4.11 -8.69
N LEU A 72 7.61 -4.96 -9.71
CA LEU A 72 8.89 -5.14 -10.41
C LEU A 72 9.39 -3.82 -11.00
N ASP A 73 8.48 -3.04 -11.60
CA ASP A 73 8.83 -1.74 -12.17
C ASP A 73 9.30 -0.77 -11.10
N LEU A 74 8.65 -0.77 -9.93
CA LEU A 74 9.06 0.07 -8.81
C LEU A 74 10.47 -0.30 -8.33
N LYS A 75 10.75 -1.59 -8.19
CA LYS A 75 12.07 -2.06 -7.77
C LYS A 75 13.15 -1.68 -8.80
N ALA A 76 12.82 -1.77 -10.08
CA ALA A 76 13.75 -1.39 -11.15
C ALA A 76 14.12 0.09 -11.09
N ARG A 77 13.26 0.92 -10.48
CA ARG A 77 13.51 2.35 -10.29
C ARG A 77 14.23 2.66 -8.98
N GLY A 78 14.65 1.65 -8.24
CA GLY A 78 15.36 1.83 -6.99
C GLY A 78 14.47 2.10 -5.79
N ILE A 79 13.17 1.85 -5.90
CA ILE A 79 12.23 2.00 -4.79
C ILE A 79 12.33 0.77 -3.90
N ARG A 80 12.57 0.97 -2.60
CA ARG A 80 12.63 -0.13 -1.65
C ARG A 80 11.21 -0.57 -1.30
N VAL A 81 10.99 -1.88 -1.29
CA VAL A 81 9.67 -2.46 -1.09
C VAL A 81 9.62 -3.18 0.26
N PHE A 82 8.67 -2.76 1.10
CA PHE A 82 8.40 -3.37 2.39
C PHE A 82 7.07 -4.09 2.33
N ALA A 83 6.96 -5.22 3.01
CA ALA A 83 5.71 -5.96 3.09
C ALA A 83 5.29 -6.10 4.56
N ALA A 84 4.01 -5.84 4.84
CA ALA A 84 3.42 -6.14 6.14
C ALA A 84 3.22 -7.65 6.20
N HIS A 85 3.95 -8.33 7.07
CA HIS A 85 3.95 -9.79 7.15
C HIS A 85 4.15 -10.26 8.57
N LEU A 86 3.32 -11.23 9.00
CA LEU A 86 3.40 -11.73 10.37
C LEU A 86 4.75 -12.38 10.70
N ALA A 87 5.43 -12.93 9.69
CA ALA A 87 6.75 -13.54 9.85
C ALA A 87 7.90 -12.53 9.75
N GLY A 88 7.60 -11.25 9.66
CA GLY A 88 8.61 -10.21 9.62
C GLY A 88 9.47 -10.21 10.87
N LYS A 89 10.77 -10.02 10.70
CA LYS A 89 11.73 -10.04 11.81
C LYS A 89 11.80 -8.72 12.56
N ASN A 90 11.54 -7.62 11.86
CA ASN A 90 11.65 -6.28 12.43
C ASN A 90 10.26 -5.67 12.59
N ASN A 91 10.07 -4.91 13.64
CA ASN A 91 8.87 -4.10 13.77
C ASN A 91 8.93 -2.94 12.79
N TYR A 92 7.76 -2.42 12.42
CA TYR A 92 7.66 -1.27 11.54
C TYR A 92 8.58 -0.13 11.98
N GLU A 93 8.66 0.12 13.29
CA GLU A 93 9.42 1.24 13.83
C GLU A 93 10.94 1.03 13.79
N GLN A 94 11.40 -0.21 13.57
CA GLN A 94 12.83 -0.53 13.56
C GLN A 94 13.48 -0.34 12.20
N GLU A 95 12.67 -0.11 11.16
CA GLU A 95 13.17 0.04 9.80
C GLU A 95 13.47 1.49 9.47
N ASP A 96 14.44 1.68 8.59
CA ASP A 96 14.77 2.99 8.03
C ASP A 96 13.93 3.20 6.76
N TYR A 97 13.02 4.17 6.79
CA TYR A 97 12.14 4.50 5.68
C TYR A 97 12.60 5.72 4.90
N THR A 98 13.85 6.13 5.05
CA THR A 98 14.40 7.22 4.25
C THR A 98 14.54 6.80 2.79
N GLY A 99 14.46 7.76 1.88
CA GLY A 99 14.47 7.49 0.45
C GLY A 99 13.10 7.07 -0.06
N ASN A 100 13.06 6.57 -1.29
CA ASN A 100 11.82 6.17 -1.94
C ASN A 100 11.40 4.79 -1.46
N THR A 101 10.16 4.68 -1.01
CA THR A 101 9.64 3.44 -0.43
C THR A 101 8.27 3.09 -0.99
N ALA A 102 7.97 1.79 -1.01
CA ALA A 102 6.64 1.28 -1.30
C ALA A 102 6.28 0.24 -0.23
N PHE A 103 5.08 0.32 0.31
CA PHE A 103 4.61 -0.55 1.38
C PHE A 103 3.47 -1.42 0.87
N LEU A 104 3.66 -2.73 0.87
CA LEU A 104 2.67 -3.69 0.39
C LEU A 104 1.75 -4.10 1.53
N ILE A 105 0.44 -3.99 1.31
CA ILE A 105 -0.60 -4.41 2.26
C ILE A 105 -1.55 -5.35 1.54
N GLY A 106 -1.81 -6.50 2.14
CA GLY A 106 -2.64 -7.52 1.55
C GLY A 106 -4.07 -7.54 2.06
N ASN A 107 -4.82 -8.51 1.56
CA ASN A 107 -6.19 -8.76 1.95
C ASN A 107 -6.32 -8.88 3.47
N GLU A 108 -7.38 -8.34 4.03
CA GLU A 108 -7.60 -8.31 5.48
C GLU A 108 -7.75 -9.69 6.13
N GLY A 109 -8.13 -10.71 5.35
CA GLY A 109 -8.22 -12.07 5.85
C GLY A 109 -7.03 -12.94 5.48
N ASN A 110 -6.58 -12.86 4.23
CA ASN A 110 -5.55 -13.74 3.68
C ASN A 110 -4.15 -13.13 3.64
N GLY A 111 -4.04 -11.83 3.85
CA GLY A 111 -2.76 -11.13 3.72
C GLY A 111 -2.30 -11.03 2.27
N LEU A 112 -1.03 -10.80 2.07
CA LEU A 112 -0.42 -10.75 0.74
C LEU A 112 -0.28 -12.16 0.16
N THR A 113 -0.38 -12.28 -1.16
CA THR A 113 -0.02 -13.54 -1.82
C THR A 113 1.45 -13.82 -1.57
N GLU A 114 1.79 -15.11 -1.57
CA GLU A 114 3.18 -15.53 -1.38
C GLU A 114 4.10 -14.90 -2.43
N LYS A 115 3.66 -14.87 -3.66
CA LYS A 115 4.45 -14.32 -4.76
C LYS A 115 4.76 -12.85 -4.53
N LEU A 116 3.76 -12.06 -4.13
CA LEU A 116 3.97 -10.63 -3.88
C LEU A 116 4.82 -10.41 -2.63
N SER A 117 4.60 -11.18 -1.56
CA SER A 117 5.43 -11.13 -0.36
C SER A 117 6.89 -11.36 -0.67
N ASN A 118 7.17 -12.33 -1.55
CA ASN A 118 8.55 -12.68 -1.91
C ASN A 118 9.23 -11.60 -2.75
N MET A 119 8.48 -10.68 -3.31
CA MET A 119 9.04 -9.56 -4.06
C MET A 119 9.51 -8.42 -3.17
N ALA A 120 9.10 -8.40 -1.92
CA ALA A 120 9.50 -7.35 -0.99
C ALA A 120 10.97 -7.48 -0.59
N ASP A 121 11.61 -6.35 -0.40
CA ASP A 121 13.00 -6.32 0.08
C ASP A 121 13.08 -6.64 1.57
N THR A 122 12.06 -6.25 2.33
CA THR A 122 12.00 -6.44 3.79
C THR A 122 10.58 -6.74 4.22
N TRP A 123 10.44 -7.69 5.15
CA TRP A 123 9.14 -7.95 5.81
C TRP A 123 9.15 -7.28 7.17
N VAL A 124 8.07 -6.57 7.49
CA VAL A 124 7.89 -5.90 8.78
C VAL A 124 6.60 -6.37 9.43
N LYS A 125 6.55 -6.33 10.74
CA LYS A 125 5.34 -6.69 11.49
C LYS A 125 4.37 -5.53 11.61
#